data_37428dd9beecf76624c72a5573ee98ad
#
_entry.id   37428dd9beecf76624c72a5573ee98ad
#
_cell.length_a   1.000
_cell.length_b   1.000
_cell.length_c   1.000
_cell.angle_alpha   90.00
_cell.angle_beta   90.00
_cell.angle_gamma   90.00
#
_symmetry.space_group_name_H-M   'P 1'
#
loop_
_entity.id
_entity.type
_entity.pdbx_description
1 polymer ?
#
loop_
_entity_poly.entity_id
_entity_poly.type
_entity_poly.pdbx_seq_one_letter_code
_entity_poly.pdbx_strand_id
1 'polypeptide(L)'
;GVVHTAVMYGQEDFELGNKVGLPKVHLVSPEGKFVSGSGFLENRSVVEEETSVEILKDLQTRGLLFKKESYTHTYPFCWRCKTRLIYYARDSWYIRMSDLREKLVAENKKIHWEPNYIRDGRMGEWLANAKDWAISRERYWGTPLPVWRSANGSEQLVIGSVDELKKHTKKSGNTYFVMRHGEANSNVTRTVDSGGDATNHLTEKGRQQVETTVRSLKDKNIDLIISSPLLRTRETTAIVQKTLGLSDVAVLFDERLCEINTGDLDGGAIEAFQNFFTSFSERFTKAPQGGETYSDIHKRVGELMFEIEQSYKNKNILFITHLGAAYLMTTVARHMTIPEAAFRDTDEGVFKTGQARELSFVPFPHNDDYELDLHRPYIDDVVLVSDKGTELHRVLEVMDVWFDSGAMPFAQAAKGRGNESLEKFLKKIEYPADFICEAIDQTRGWFYTLLAVGTLAGRRAAFTNAISLGHLLDAEGQKMSKSK
;
A
#
# COMPACT_ATOMS: atom_id res chain seq x y z
N GLY A 1 46.06 26.22 8.64
CA GLY A 1 46.30 24.88 9.17
C GLY A 1 45.80 23.81 8.20
N VAL A 2 46.20 22.56 8.41
CA VAL A 2 45.70 21.40 7.66
C VAL A 2 44.55 20.78 8.48
N VAL A 3 43.40 20.51 7.86
CA VAL A 3 42.24 19.88 8.50
C VAL A 3 41.97 18.56 7.79
N HIS A 4 41.76 17.51 8.58
CA HIS A 4 41.27 16.23 8.08
C HIS A 4 39.78 16.36 7.83
N THR A 5 39.33 15.98 6.63
CA THR A 5 37.91 16.04 6.23
C THR A 5 37.45 14.68 5.75
N ALA A 6 36.44 14.11 6.43
CA ALA A 6 35.84 12.81 6.10
C ALA A 6 34.49 13.02 5.42
N VAL A 7 34.51 13.37 4.14
CA VAL A 7 33.35 13.85 3.36
C VAL A 7 32.08 12.96 3.50
N MET A 8 32.26 11.64 3.60
CA MET A 8 31.11 10.70 3.69
C MET A 8 30.67 10.41 5.11
N TYR A 9 31.33 10.97 6.15
CA TYR A 9 31.15 10.59 7.55
C TYR A 9 30.94 11.76 8.52
N GLY A 10 30.56 12.92 8.01
CA GLY A 10 30.19 14.09 8.81
C GLY A 10 29.38 15.08 7.99
N GLN A 11 28.38 15.72 8.58
CA GLN A 11 27.52 16.67 7.85
C GLN A 11 28.31 17.89 7.37
N GLU A 12 29.12 18.49 8.25
CA GLU A 12 29.94 19.67 7.93
C GLU A 12 31.02 19.32 6.92
N ASP A 13 31.64 18.13 7.04
CA ASP A 13 32.60 17.59 6.09
C ASP A 13 32.00 17.38 4.71
N PHE A 14 30.75 16.84 4.68
CA PHE A 14 30.02 16.64 3.43
C PHE A 14 29.67 17.97 2.74
N GLU A 15 29.20 18.95 3.50
CA GLU A 15 28.87 20.28 3.00
C GLU A 15 30.15 20.98 2.46
N LEU A 16 31.24 20.91 3.20
CA LEU A 16 32.54 21.43 2.76
C LEU A 16 33.06 20.71 1.50
N GLY A 17 33.02 19.37 1.51
CA GLY A 17 33.42 18.54 0.38
C GLY A 17 32.66 18.86 -0.89
N ASN A 18 31.35 19.08 -0.79
CA ASN A 18 30.53 19.53 -1.92
C ASN A 18 30.92 20.91 -2.42
N LYS A 19 31.19 21.85 -1.51
CA LYS A 19 31.57 23.23 -1.84
C LYS A 19 32.92 23.35 -2.56
N VAL A 20 33.88 22.51 -2.20
CA VAL A 20 35.24 22.55 -2.75
C VAL A 20 35.58 21.41 -3.72
N GLY A 21 34.60 20.52 -4.00
CA GLY A 21 34.77 19.45 -5.00
C GLY A 21 35.64 18.28 -4.53
N LEU A 22 35.64 17.92 -3.24
CA LEU A 22 36.41 16.77 -2.74
C LEU A 22 35.77 15.44 -3.21
N PRO A 23 36.57 14.38 -3.40
CA PRO A 23 36.09 13.05 -3.74
C PRO A 23 35.13 12.49 -2.66
N LYS A 24 34.06 11.84 -3.11
CA LYS A 24 33.09 11.15 -2.28
C LYS A 24 33.34 9.65 -2.34
N VAL A 25 34.07 9.13 -1.39
CA VAL A 25 34.49 7.73 -1.37
C VAL A 25 34.06 7.10 -0.03
N HIS A 26 33.32 6.01 -0.11
CA HIS A 26 33.01 5.19 1.07
C HIS A 26 34.17 4.24 1.35
N LEU A 27 34.85 4.44 2.48
CA LEU A 27 35.89 3.55 3.01
C LEU A 27 35.35 2.59 4.07
N VAL A 28 34.07 2.72 4.40
CA VAL A 28 33.36 1.92 5.42
C VAL A 28 32.10 1.34 4.81
N SER A 29 31.83 0.07 5.08
CA SER A 29 30.62 -0.61 4.66
C SER A 29 29.41 -0.18 5.50
N PRO A 30 28.16 -0.48 5.08
CA PRO A 30 26.96 -0.24 5.88
C PRO A 30 27.00 -0.88 7.27
N GLU A 31 27.76 -1.97 7.45
CA GLU A 31 27.96 -2.68 8.73
C GLU A 31 28.99 -2.01 9.64
N GLY A 32 29.57 -0.89 9.23
CA GLY A 32 30.58 -0.16 10.00
C GLY A 32 31.97 -0.76 9.96
N LYS A 33 32.32 -1.49 8.90
CA LYS A 33 33.65 -2.10 8.71
C LYS A 33 34.39 -1.45 7.53
N PHE A 34 35.68 -1.35 7.62
CA PHE A 34 36.50 -0.90 6.50
C PHE A 34 36.36 -1.83 5.29
N VAL A 35 36.16 -1.26 4.11
CA VAL A 35 35.97 -2.00 2.85
C VAL A 35 37.30 -2.58 2.33
N SER A 36 37.18 -3.52 1.36
CA SER A 36 38.35 -4.07 0.66
C SER A 36 39.22 -2.96 0.03
N GLY A 37 40.54 -3.12 0.10
CA GLY A 37 41.48 -2.11 -0.35
C GLY A 37 41.88 -1.11 0.74
N SER A 38 41.38 -1.21 1.96
CA SER A 38 41.78 -0.38 3.10
C SER A 38 43.07 -0.86 3.80
N GLY A 39 43.83 -1.76 3.17
CA GLY A 39 45.07 -2.30 3.69
C GLY A 39 44.89 -3.08 4.98
N PHE A 40 45.70 -2.82 6.01
CA PHE A 40 45.62 -3.51 7.30
C PHE A 40 44.34 -3.25 8.07
N LEU A 41 43.53 -2.29 7.66
CA LEU A 41 42.21 -1.97 8.27
C LEU A 41 41.06 -2.78 7.68
N GLU A 42 41.28 -3.49 6.58
CA GLU A 42 40.19 -4.23 5.90
C GLU A 42 39.43 -5.17 6.85
N ASN A 43 38.09 -5.12 6.78
CA ASN A 43 37.17 -5.86 7.63
C ASN A 43 37.16 -5.51 9.13
N ARG A 44 37.96 -4.53 9.57
CA ARG A 44 37.93 -4.06 10.96
C ARG A 44 36.79 -3.10 11.18
N SER A 45 36.23 -3.16 12.38
CA SER A 45 35.17 -2.25 12.80
C SER A 45 35.76 -0.85 13.08
N VAL A 46 35.10 0.18 12.55
CA VAL A 46 35.55 1.57 12.75
C VAL A 46 35.25 2.12 14.15
N VAL A 47 34.39 1.44 14.92
CA VAL A 47 34.00 1.88 16.27
C VAL A 47 34.73 1.14 17.39
N GLU A 48 35.54 0.12 17.07
CA GLU A 48 36.32 -0.64 18.04
C GLU A 48 37.57 0.11 18.44
N GLU A 49 37.93 0.03 19.72
CA GLU A 49 39.09 0.71 20.27
C GLU A 49 40.42 0.14 19.73
N GLU A 50 40.45 -1.19 19.51
CA GLU A 50 41.58 -1.89 18.91
C GLU A 50 41.96 -1.34 17.55
N THR A 51 41.00 -1.00 16.72
CA THR A 51 41.23 -0.39 15.40
C THR A 51 41.91 0.96 15.54
N SER A 52 41.49 1.80 16.47
CA SER A 52 42.13 3.08 16.77
C SER A 52 43.55 2.92 17.26
N VAL A 53 43.81 1.92 18.10
CA VAL A 53 45.17 1.61 18.61
C VAL A 53 46.09 1.18 17.48
N GLU A 54 45.60 0.37 16.54
CA GLU A 54 46.39 -0.08 15.38
C GLU A 54 46.71 1.06 14.41
N ILE A 55 45.77 1.97 14.15
CA ILE A 55 46.05 3.18 13.37
C ILE A 55 47.14 4.01 14.02
N LEU A 56 47.09 4.22 15.34
CA LEU A 56 48.12 4.96 16.05
C LEU A 56 49.50 4.28 15.99
N LYS A 57 49.55 2.94 16.09
CA LYS A 57 50.80 2.17 15.94
C LYS A 57 51.37 2.30 14.52
N ASP A 58 50.53 2.20 13.49
CA ASP A 58 50.98 2.41 12.11
C ASP A 58 51.54 3.80 11.91
N LEU A 59 50.83 4.85 12.36
CA LEU A 59 51.32 6.23 12.26
C LEU A 59 52.62 6.42 13.02
N GLN A 60 52.80 5.81 14.18
CA GLN A 60 54.02 5.85 14.96
C GLN A 60 55.17 5.16 14.22
N THR A 61 54.94 3.97 13.66
CA THR A 61 55.93 3.20 12.90
C THR A 61 56.42 3.98 11.66
N ARG A 62 55.52 4.72 11.02
CA ARG A 62 55.83 5.56 9.86
C ARG A 62 56.40 6.94 10.22
N GLY A 63 56.58 7.27 11.51
CA GLY A 63 57.06 8.55 11.96
C GLY A 63 56.09 9.72 11.72
N LEU A 64 54.80 9.43 11.57
CA LEU A 64 53.73 10.40 11.26
C LEU A 64 52.89 10.80 12.47
N LEU A 65 53.09 10.14 13.62
CA LEU A 65 52.36 10.45 14.85
C LEU A 65 53.01 11.63 15.55
N PHE A 66 52.37 12.81 15.54
CA PHE A 66 52.85 14.01 16.22
C PHE A 66 52.62 13.95 17.71
N LYS A 67 51.36 13.70 18.15
CA LYS A 67 50.95 13.67 19.56
C LYS A 67 49.70 12.85 19.76
N LYS A 68 49.56 12.20 20.92
CA LYS A 68 48.31 11.56 21.40
C LYS A 68 47.88 12.26 22.67
N GLU A 69 46.61 12.71 22.70
CA GLU A 69 45.99 13.33 23.88
C GLU A 69 44.63 12.66 24.14
N SER A 70 44.25 12.56 25.42
CA SER A 70 42.91 12.16 25.80
C SER A 70 41.98 13.36 25.70
N TYR A 71 40.85 13.18 25.04
CA TYR A 71 39.84 14.22 24.90
C TYR A 71 38.44 13.63 25.22
N THR A 72 37.72 14.27 26.16
CA THR A 72 36.37 13.87 26.52
C THR A 72 35.35 14.72 25.77
N HIS A 73 34.48 14.09 25.02
CA HIS A 73 33.41 14.75 24.30
C HIS A 73 32.14 13.91 24.30
N THR A 74 31.00 14.52 23.99
CA THR A 74 29.75 13.80 23.79
C THR A 74 29.80 12.98 22.50
N TYR A 75 29.32 11.73 22.56
CA TYR A 75 29.25 10.84 21.43
C TYR A 75 27.87 10.18 21.31
N PRO A 76 27.28 10.04 20.10
CA PRO A 76 25.99 9.43 19.93
C PRO A 76 26.05 7.91 20.06
N PHE A 77 25.14 7.35 20.88
CA PHE A 77 24.95 5.92 21.03
C PHE A 77 23.53 5.51 20.65
N CYS A 78 23.39 4.29 20.12
CA CYS A 78 22.08 3.71 19.91
C CYS A 78 21.34 3.59 21.24
N TRP A 79 20.17 4.18 21.34
CA TRP A 79 19.37 4.16 22.58
C TRP A 79 18.93 2.73 22.97
N ARG A 80 18.87 1.80 21.98
CA ARG A 80 18.42 0.42 22.18
C ARG A 80 19.58 -0.51 22.58
N CYS A 81 20.63 -0.59 21.77
CA CYS A 81 21.73 -1.53 21.97
C CYS A 81 23.00 -0.90 22.54
N LYS A 82 23.02 0.42 22.77
CA LYS A 82 24.15 1.18 23.32
C LYS A 82 25.43 1.14 22.46
N THR A 83 25.33 0.66 21.22
CA THR A 83 26.44 0.70 20.26
C THR A 83 26.74 2.14 19.83
N ARG A 84 28.00 2.46 19.64
CA ARG A 84 28.44 3.74 19.07
C ARG A 84 27.86 3.91 17.67
N LEU A 85 27.32 5.09 17.35
CA LEU A 85 26.79 5.41 16.03
C LEU A 85 27.88 6.10 15.20
N ILE A 86 27.83 5.90 13.89
CA ILE A 86 28.65 6.63 12.93
C ILE A 86 27.74 7.49 12.05
N TYR A 87 28.23 8.65 11.63
CA TYR A 87 27.63 9.38 10.52
C TYR A 87 27.99 8.64 9.23
N TYR A 88 27.03 8.54 8.33
CA TYR A 88 27.21 7.80 7.08
C TYR A 88 26.35 8.46 5.99
N ALA A 89 26.97 8.99 4.94
CA ALA A 89 26.24 9.59 3.84
C ALA A 89 25.58 8.50 2.99
N ARG A 90 24.27 8.66 2.73
CA ARG A 90 23.46 7.74 1.94
C ARG A 90 22.52 8.50 1.04
N ASP A 91 22.17 7.92 -0.09
CA ASP A 91 21.07 8.43 -0.91
C ASP A 91 19.77 8.34 -0.13
N SER A 92 18.96 9.37 -0.25
CA SER A 92 17.67 9.45 0.42
C SER A 92 16.70 10.29 -0.42
N TRP A 93 15.41 10.03 -0.25
CA TRP A 93 14.37 10.88 -0.80
C TRP A 93 14.14 12.06 0.14
N TYR A 94 14.02 13.26 -0.43
CA TYR A 94 13.81 14.49 0.32
C TYR A 94 12.55 15.21 -0.14
N ILE A 95 11.82 15.77 0.84
CA ILE A 95 10.84 16.82 0.57
C ILE A 95 11.54 18.16 0.78
N ARG A 96 11.50 19.04 -0.22
CA ARG A 96 12.17 20.35 -0.19
C ARG A 96 11.42 21.33 0.71
N MET A 97 11.54 21.15 2.03
CA MET A 97 10.90 22.00 3.02
C MET A 97 11.51 23.41 3.06
N SER A 98 12.74 23.56 2.62
CA SER A 98 13.42 24.87 2.52
C SER A 98 12.67 25.87 1.64
N ASP A 99 11.97 25.40 0.59
CA ASP A 99 11.15 26.25 -0.29
C ASP A 99 9.83 26.69 0.37
N LEU A 100 9.46 26.06 1.49
CA LEU A 100 8.20 26.32 2.18
C LEU A 100 8.36 27.14 3.47
N ARG A 101 9.56 27.59 3.82
CA ARG A 101 9.84 28.29 5.09
C ARG A 101 8.90 29.45 5.34
N GLU A 102 8.73 30.32 4.36
CA GLU A 102 7.87 31.50 4.49
C GLU A 102 6.40 31.11 4.74
N LYS A 103 5.92 30.10 4.02
CA LYS A 103 4.56 29.57 4.21
C LYS A 103 4.38 28.95 5.59
N LEU A 104 5.36 28.13 6.04
CA LEU A 104 5.33 27.51 7.35
C LEU A 104 5.30 28.56 8.48
N VAL A 105 6.14 29.58 8.38
CA VAL A 105 6.15 30.70 9.34
C VAL A 105 4.84 31.47 9.31
N ALA A 106 4.29 31.73 8.13
CA ALA A 106 3.01 32.43 7.97
C ALA A 106 1.83 31.63 8.56
N GLU A 107 1.78 30.33 8.34
CA GLU A 107 0.76 29.46 8.95
C GLU A 107 0.90 29.35 10.47
N ASN A 108 2.14 29.24 10.98
CA ASN A 108 2.40 29.21 12.42
C ASN A 108 1.92 30.50 13.14
N LYS A 109 2.05 31.66 12.49
CA LYS A 109 1.56 32.94 13.06
C LYS A 109 0.03 32.99 13.24
N LYS A 110 -0.72 32.17 12.54
CA LYS A 110 -2.18 32.06 12.64
C LYS A 110 -2.63 31.15 13.79
N ILE A 111 -1.70 30.39 14.38
CA ILE A 111 -1.99 29.49 15.49
C ILE A 111 -1.88 30.25 16.81
N HIS A 112 -2.87 30.10 17.67
CA HIS A 112 -2.81 30.57 19.05
C HIS A 112 -2.02 29.57 19.89
N TRP A 113 -0.85 29.98 20.38
CA TRP A 113 0.03 29.17 21.22
C TRP A 113 -0.13 29.54 22.70
N GLU A 114 -0.26 28.51 23.52
CA GLU A 114 -0.19 28.64 24.98
C GLU A 114 0.91 27.72 25.51
N PRO A 115 2.00 28.29 26.09
CA PRO A 115 2.32 29.71 26.18
C PRO A 115 2.75 30.36 24.86
N ASN A 116 2.40 31.62 24.66
CA ASN A 116 2.52 32.31 23.37
C ASN A 116 3.96 32.49 22.87
N TYR A 117 4.95 32.51 23.76
CA TYR A 117 6.38 32.69 23.39
C TYR A 117 6.90 31.54 22.52
N ILE A 118 6.24 30.35 22.52
CA ILE A 118 6.63 29.21 21.73
C ILE A 118 6.43 29.50 20.24
N ARG A 119 5.40 30.25 19.87
CA ARG A 119 5.07 30.61 18.50
C ARG A 119 6.26 31.24 17.76
N ASP A 120 6.84 32.26 18.31
CA ASP A 120 7.89 33.04 17.67
C ASP A 120 9.29 32.51 18.03
N GLY A 121 9.46 31.99 19.27
CA GLY A 121 10.70 31.39 19.75
C GLY A 121 10.90 29.97 19.20
N ARG A 122 10.78 28.96 20.08
CA ARG A 122 11.16 27.57 19.78
C ARG A 122 10.57 27.01 18.48
N MET A 123 9.29 27.29 18.18
CA MET A 123 8.64 26.84 16.94
C MET A 123 9.01 27.73 15.75
N GLY A 124 8.89 29.06 15.92
CA GLY A 124 9.15 30.01 14.84
C GLY A 124 10.59 29.97 14.32
N GLU A 125 11.58 29.95 15.23
CA GLU A 125 12.99 29.81 14.86
C GLU A 125 13.29 28.51 14.10
N TRP A 126 12.66 27.40 14.51
CA TRP A 126 12.79 26.14 13.81
C TRP A 126 12.25 26.22 12.37
N LEU A 127 11.06 26.79 12.19
CA LEU A 127 10.41 26.88 10.89
C LEU A 127 11.18 27.84 9.95
N ALA A 128 11.73 28.94 10.48
CA ALA A 128 12.54 29.88 9.72
C ALA A 128 13.83 29.23 9.19
N ASN A 129 14.35 28.23 9.90
CA ASN A 129 15.57 27.49 9.56
C ASN A 129 15.27 26.05 9.10
N ALA A 130 14.05 25.77 8.71
CA ALA A 130 13.66 24.41 8.30
C ALA A 130 14.60 23.87 7.21
N LYS A 131 15.15 22.69 7.44
CA LYS A 131 15.97 21.94 6.47
C LYS A 131 15.06 21.03 5.63
N ASP A 132 15.55 20.59 4.48
CA ASP A 132 14.86 19.60 3.68
C ASP A 132 14.66 18.30 4.48
N TRP A 133 13.50 17.73 4.35
CA TRP A 133 13.08 16.58 5.15
C TRP A 133 13.46 15.28 4.44
N ALA A 134 14.45 14.58 4.98
CA ALA A 134 14.78 13.22 4.54
C ALA A 134 13.62 12.29 4.89
N ILE A 135 12.80 11.96 3.88
CA ILE A 135 11.52 11.28 4.05
C ILE A 135 11.61 9.77 3.99
N SER A 136 12.65 9.20 3.38
CA SER A 136 12.78 7.78 3.20
C SER A 136 13.50 7.08 4.34
N ARG A 137 13.07 5.85 4.63
CA ARG A 137 13.70 4.94 5.60
C ARG A 137 13.89 3.56 4.95
N GLU A 138 15.01 2.91 5.27
CA GLU A 138 15.35 1.57 4.78
C GLU A 138 14.82 0.47 5.72
N ARG A 139 13.68 0.68 6.34
CA ARG A 139 13.00 -0.32 7.15
C ARG A 139 12.08 -1.15 6.27
N TYR A 140 11.83 -2.38 6.68
CA TYR A 140 10.89 -3.23 5.96
C TYR A 140 9.45 -2.77 6.19
N TRP A 141 9.06 -2.57 7.45
CA TRP A 141 7.71 -2.19 7.83
C TRP A 141 7.53 -0.67 7.95
N GLY A 142 6.51 -0.17 7.33
CA GLY A 142 6.12 1.24 7.29
C GLY A 142 5.29 1.53 6.04
N THR A 143 4.80 2.75 5.89
CA THR A 143 4.10 3.20 4.67
C THR A 143 5.07 3.17 3.49
N PRO A 144 4.84 2.36 2.46
CA PRO A 144 5.72 2.29 1.30
C PRO A 144 5.83 3.64 0.60
N LEU A 145 7.03 4.03 0.20
CA LEU A 145 7.21 5.23 -0.61
C LEU A 145 6.55 5.00 -1.99
N PRO A 146 5.57 5.83 -2.41
CA PRO A 146 4.80 5.57 -3.62
C PRO A 146 5.54 6.03 -4.88
N VAL A 147 6.76 5.58 -5.06
CA VAL A 147 7.63 5.96 -6.17
C VAL A 147 8.08 4.72 -6.93
N TRP A 148 7.87 4.73 -8.25
CA TRP A 148 8.35 3.73 -9.19
C TRP A 148 9.41 4.34 -10.09
N ARG A 149 10.47 3.57 -10.38
CA ARG A 149 11.64 4.04 -11.11
C ARG A 149 12.10 3.00 -12.14
N SER A 150 12.56 3.47 -13.29
CA SER A 150 13.21 2.62 -14.29
C SER A 150 14.56 2.09 -13.78
N ALA A 151 15.00 0.95 -14.30
CA ALA A 151 16.27 0.33 -13.89
C ALA A 151 17.49 1.24 -14.02
N ASN A 152 17.50 2.10 -15.03
CA ASN A 152 18.58 3.10 -15.25
C ASN A 152 18.34 4.43 -14.54
N GLY A 153 17.24 4.58 -13.79
CA GLY A 153 16.90 5.79 -13.06
C GLY A 153 16.46 6.99 -13.89
N SER A 154 16.32 6.84 -15.23
CA SER A 154 15.99 7.96 -16.12
C SER A 154 14.51 8.38 -16.08
N GLU A 155 13.63 7.48 -15.67
CA GLU A 155 12.20 7.73 -15.55
C GLU A 155 11.72 7.35 -14.15
N GLN A 156 10.78 8.14 -13.63
CA GLN A 156 10.12 7.86 -12.36
C GLN A 156 8.68 8.36 -12.36
N LEU A 157 7.82 7.66 -11.63
CA LEU A 157 6.44 8.05 -11.36
C LEU A 157 6.22 8.09 -9.84
N VAL A 158 5.52 9.11 -9.37
CA VAL A 158 5.02 9.22 -8.00
C VAL A 158 3.51 9.01 -8.06
N ILE A 159 3.02 7.98 -7.41
CA ILE A 159 1.61 7.56 -7.49
C ILE A 159 0.84 8.14 -6.30
N GLY A 160 -0.16 8.94 -6.57
CA GLY A 160 -0.96 9.63 -5.56
C GLY A 160 -2.31 8.98 -5.25
N SER A 161 -2.73 7.96 -6.02
CA SER A 161 -4.03 7.30 -5.83
C SER A 161 -4.05 5.88 -6.38
N VAL A 162 -5.02 5.07 -5.92
CA VAL A 162 -5.26 3.72 -6.45
C VAL A 162 -5.66 3.78 -7.94
N ASP A 163 -6.42 4.79 -8.35
CA ASP A 163 -6.82 4.94 -9.76
C ASP A 163 -5.61 5.24 -10.65
N GLU A 164 -4.68 6.05 -10.18
CA GLU A 164 -3.42 6.31 -10.88
C GLU A 164 -2.53 5.05 -10.92
N LEU A 165 -2.46 4.30 -9.83
CA LEU A 165 -1.79 3.00 -9.80
C LEU A 165 -2.34 2.08 -10.88
N LYS A 166 -3.68 1.91 -10.96
CA LYS A 166 -4.37 1.10 -11.97
C LYS A 166 -4.07 1.55 -13.40
N LYS A 167 -4.04 2.86 -13.63
CA LYS A 167 -3.77 3.43 -14.96
C LYS A 167 -2.41 2.96 -15.48
N HIS A 168 -1.39 2.98 -14.65
CA HIS A 168 -0.01 2.67 -15.02
C HIS A 168 0.39 1.21 -14.77
N THR A 169 -0.39 0.41 -14.06
CA THR A 169 -0.09 -1.01 -13.82
C THR A 169 0.06 -1.75 -15.15
N LYS A 170 1.13 -2.55 -15.25
CA LYS A 170 1.38 -3.43 -16.40
C LYS A 170 0.25 -4.46 -16.50
N LYS A 171 -0.43 -4.48 -17.63
CA LYS A 171 -1.58 -5.35 -17.90
C LYS A 171 -1.19 -6.46 -18.86
N SER A 172 -1.86 -7.61 -18.76
CA SER A 172 -1.74 -8.71 -19.72
C SER A 172 -2.28 -8.38 -21.12
N GLY A 173 -3.18 -7.37 -21.20
CA GLY A 173 -3.96 -7.06 -22.38
C GLY A 173 -5.24 -7.92 -22.52
N ASN A 174 -5.56 -8.72 -21.50
CA ASN A 174 -6.79 -9.50 -21.48
C ASN A 174 -8.03 -8.60 -21.27
N THR A 175 -9.16 -9.04 -21.86
CA THR A 175 -10.49 -8.51 -21.61
C THR A 175 -11.34 -9.60 -20.97
N TYR A 176 -12.05 -9.26 -19.91
CA TYR A 176 -12.80 -10.22 -19.12
C TYR A 176 -14.30 -9.97 -19.22
N PHE A 177 -15.05 -11.07 -19.34
CA PHE A 177 -16.50 -11.08 -19.25
C PHE A 177 -16.93 -12.09 -18.19
N VAL A 178 -17.98 -11.80 -17.44
CA VAL A 178 -18.58 -12.72 -16.50
C VAL A 178 -20.06 -12.89 -16.82
N MET A 179 -20.52 -14.14 -16.87
CA MET A 179 -21.88 -14.52 -17.19
C MET A 179 -22.43 -15.43 -16.10
N ARG A 180 -23.60 -15.11 -15.58
CA ARG A 180 -24.38 -16.04 -14.77
C ARG A 180 -25.11 -17.03 -15.65
N HIS A 181 -25.18 -18.31 -15.26
CA HIS A 181 -25.98 -19.34 -15.95
C HIS A 181 -27.42 -18.89 -16.21
N GLY A 182 -28.06 -19.45 -17.22
CA GLY A 182 -29.50 -19.27 -17.49
C GLY A 182 -30.37 -19.76 -16.35
N GLU A 183 -31.66 -19.43 -16.34
CA GLU A 183 -32.59 -19.93 -15.34
C GLU A 183 -32.57 -21.48 -15.33
N ALA A 184 -32.37 -22.07 -14.15
CA ALA A 184 -32.34 -23.51 -13.92
C ALA A 184 -33.50 -23.95 -13.04
N ASN A 185 -33.77 -25.28 -12.95
CA ASN A 185 -34.83 -25.84 -12.18
C ASN A 185 -34.86 -25.36 -10.73
N SER A 186 -33.69 -25.29 -10.09
CA SER A 186 -33.53 -24.78 -8.71
C SER A 186 -33.99 -23.32 -8.54
N ASN A 187 -33.87 -22.49 -9.57
CA ASN A 187 -34.38 -21.12 -9.53
C ASN A 187 -35.92 -21.06 -9.52
N VAL A 188 -36.56 -21.99 -10.22
CA VAL A 188 -38.01 -22.08 -10.28
C VAL A 188 -38.59 -22.69 -9.00
N THR A 189 -38.00 -23.77 -8.51
CA THR A 189 -38.39 -24.45 -7.27
C THR A 189 -37.98 -23.68 -6.02
N ARG A 190 -37.17 -22.63 -6.16
CA ARG A 190 -36.59 -21.83 -5.06
C ARG A 190 -35.83 -22.69 -4.05
N THR A 191 -35.04 -23.63 -4.58
CA THR A 191 -34.15 -24.49 -3.78
C THR A 191 -32.68 -24.07 -3.96
N VAL A 192 -31.87 -24.26 -2.93
CA VAL A 192 -30.43 -24.13 -3.04
C VAL A 192 -29.83 -25.40 -3.66
N ASP A 193 -28.86 -25.25 -4.55
CA ASP A 193 -28.12 -26.33 -5.16
C ASP A 193 -26.64 -25.89 -5.33
N SER A 194 -25.84 -26.25 -4.36
CA SER A 194 -24.39 -26.04 -4.35
C SER A 194 -23.63 -27.31 -4.69
N GLY A 195 -24.20 -28.48 -4.43
CA GLY A 195 -23.56 -29.78 -4.62
C GLY A 195 -23.56 -30.33 -6.05
N GLY A 196 -24.24 -29.63 -6.97
CA GLY A 196 -24.27 -30.05 -8.37
C GLY A 196 -25.24 -31.18 -8.65
N ASP A 197 -26.49 -31.03 -8.27
CA ASP A 197 -27.56 -31.97 -8.65
C ASP A 197 -27.57 -32.22 -10.15
N ALA A 198 -27.38 -33.49 -10.53
CA ALA A 198 -27.36 -33.94 -11.94
C ALA A 198 -28.68 -33.71 -12.67
N THR A 199 -29.76 -33.36 -11.96
CA THR A 199 -31.09 -33.06 -12.52
C THR A 199 -31.39 -31.57 -12.61
N ASN A 200 -30.51 -30.70 -12.12
CA ASN A 200 -30.69 -29.24 -12.15
C ASN A 200 -30.36 -28.63 -13.52
N HIS A 201 -31.20 -28.97 -14.50
CA HIS A 201 -31.09 -28.50 -15.87
C HIS A 201 -31.52 -27.03 -16.03
N LEU A 202 -31.06 -26.38 -17.11
CA LEU A 202 -31.67 -25.12 -17.56
C LEU A 202 -33.12 -25.32 -17.96
N THR A 203 -33.99 -24.39 -17.57
CA THR A 203 -35.34 -24.31 -18.11
C THR A 203 -35.32 -23.86 -19.57
N GLU A 204 -36.42 -24.04 -20.29
CA GLU A 204 -36.54 -23.51 -21.66
C GLU A 204 -36.37 -21.98 -21.67
N LYS A 205 -36.91 -21.27 -20.68
CA LYS A 205 -36.72 -19.84 -20.49
C LYS A 205 -35.23 -19.51 -20.24
N GLY A 206 -34.55 -20.33 -19.44
CA GLY A 206 -33.09 -20.17 -19.20
C GLY A 206 -32.27 -20.31 -20.46
N ARG A 207 -32.59 -21.27 -21.33
CA ARG A 207 -31.93 -21.43 -22.65
C ARG A 207 -32.13 -20.21 -23.52
N GLN A 208 -33.35 -19.67 -23.62
CA GLN A 208 -33.64 -18.45 -24.38
C GLN A 208 -32.95 -17.20 -23.80
N GLN A 209 -32.86 -17.09 -22.47
CA GLN A 209 -32.09 -16.02 -21.81
C GLN A 209 -30.62 -16.05 -22.27
N VAL A 210 -29.99 -17.22 -22.22
CA VAL A 210 -28.58 -17.39 -22.63
C VAL A 210 -28.42 -17.05 -24.11
N GLU A 211 -29.23 -17.60 -25.02
CA GLU A 211 -29.18 -17.32 -26.45
C GLU A 211 -29.31 -15.81 -26.75
N THR A 212 -30.21 -15.14 -26.06
CA THR A 212 -30.43 -13.70 -26.23
C THR A 212 -29.22 -12.90 -25.79
N THR A 213 -28.67 -13.19 -24.61
CA THR A 213 -27.51 -12.47 -24.07
C THR A 213 -26.26 -12.73 -24.91
N VAL A 214 -26.05 -13.97 -25.32
CA VAL A 214 -24.86 -14.36 -26.07
C VAL A 214 -24.75 -13.64 -27.44
N ARG A 215 -25.88 -13.25 -28.05
CA ARG A 215 -25.85 -12.44 -29.27
C ARG A 215 -25.16 -11.10 -29.06
N SER A 216 -25.22 -10.51 -27.87
CA SER A 216 -24.50 -9.28 -27.54
C SER A 216 -22.98 -9.48 -27.34
N LEU A 217 -22.53 -10.71 -27.22
CA LEU A 217 -21.11 -11.08 -27.12
C LEU A 217 -20.48 -11.42 -28.50
N LYS A 218 -21.26 -11.41 -29.60
CA LYS A 218 -20.81 -11.84 -30.92
C LYS A 218 -19.55 -11.10 -31.41
N ASP A 219 -19.47 -9.80 -31.15
CA ASP A 219 -18.37 -8.96 -31.60
C ASP A 219 -17.21 -8.90 -30.59
N LYS A 220 -17.30 -9.68 -29.51
CA LYS A 220 -16.28 -9.67 -28.45
C LYS A 220 -15.14 -10.66 -28.69
N ASN A 221 -15.21 -11.47 -29.75
CA ASN A 221 -14.15 -12.41 -30.16
C ASN A 221 -13.59 -13.24 -28.99
N ILE A 222 -14.46 -13.99 -28.31
CA ILE A 222 -14.07 -14.80 -27.14
C ILE A 222 -13.03 -15.83 -27.51
N ASP A 223 -11.87 -15.81 -26.85
CA ASP A 223 -10.73 -16.72 -27.08
C ASP A 223 -10.69 -17.89 -26.11
N LEU A 224 -11.31 -17.76 -24.94
CA LEU A 224 -11.28 -18.75 -23.86
C LEU A 224 -12.56 -18.66 -23.05
N ILE A 225 -13.13 -19.83 -22.72
CA ILE A 225 -14.24 -19.94 -21.78
C ILE A 225 -13.76 -20.68 -20.54
N ILE A 226 -14.00 -20.12 -19.36
CA ILE A 226 -13.74 -20.78 -18.07
C ILE A 226 -15.09 -20.90 -17.35
N SER A 227 -15.50 -22.09 -17.05
CA SER A 227 -16.85 -22.36 -16.53
C SER A 227 -16.81 -23.16 -15.23
N SER A 228 -17.76 -22.89 -14.36
CA SER A 228 -18.10 -23.82 -13.29
C SER A 228 -18.47 -25.19 -13.87
N PRO A 229 -18.08 -26.32 -13.22
CA PRO A 229 -18.38 -27.65 -13.70
C PRO A 229 -19.84 -28.09 -13.48
N LEU A 230 -20.68 -27.29 -12.81
CA LEU A 230 -22.06 -27.68 -12.50
C LEU A 230 -22.93 -27.78 -13.78
N LEU A 231 -23.94 -28.64 -13.78
CA LEU A 231 -24.73 -28.98 -14.98
C LEU A 231 -25.31 -27.74 -15.67
N ARG A 232 -25.94 -26.83 -14.94
CA ARG A 232 -26.54 -25.59 -15.48
C ARG A 232 -25.52 -24.64 -16.13
N THR A 233 -24.30 -24.61 -15.64
CA THR A 233 -23.20 -23.83 -16.25
C THR A 233 -22.62 -24.55 -17.46
N ARG A 234 -22.51 -25.87 -17.45
CA ARG A 234 -22.11 -26.68 -18.64
C ARG A 234 -23.11 -26.51 -19.78
N GLU A 235 -24.42 -26.57 -19.49
CA GLU A 235 -25.45 -26.34 -20.50
C GLU A 235 -25.40 -24.89 -21.03
N THR A 236 -25.19 -23.91 -20.15
CA THR A 236 -24.98 -22.52 -20.55
C THR A 236 -23.78 -22.41 -21.49
N THR A 237 -22.64 -23.03 -21.14
CA THR A 237 -21.42 -23.07 -21.97
C THR A 237 -21.67 -23.66 -23.36
N ALA A 238 -22.40 -24.78 -23.42
CA ALA A 238 -22.72 -25.42 -24.70
C ALA A 238 -23.57 -24.50 -25.60
N ILE A 239 -24.54 -23.76 -25.02
CA ILE A 239 -25.34 -22.77 -25.76
C ILE A 239 -24.47 -21.61 -26.25
N VAL A 240 -23.55 -21.11 -25.41
CA VAL A 240 -22.60 -20.04 -25.77
C VAL A 240 -21.75 -20.49 -26.97
N GLN A 241 -21.12 -21.68 -26.88
CA GLN A 241 -20.28 -22.21 -27.97
C GLN A 241 -21.08 -22.36 -29.29
N LYS A 242 -22.25 -22.96 -29.21
CA LYS A 242 -23.12 -23.15 -30.39
C LYS A 242 -23.55 -21.81 -31.01
N THR A 243 -24.00 -20.86 -30.20
CA THR A 243 -24.55 -19.57 -30.67
C THR A 243 -23.50 -18.66 -31.29
N LEU A 244 -22.27 -18.69 -30.76
CA LEU A 244 -21.14 -17.88 -31.25
C LEU A 244 -20.30 -18.63 -32.30
N GLY A 245 -20.55 -19.91 -32.55
CA GLY A 245 -19.75 -20.72 -33.49
C GLY A 245 -18.33 -20.99 -32.96
N LEU A 246 -18.19 -21.18 -31.65
CA LEU A 246 -16.91 -21.32 -30.96
C LEU A 246 -16.52 -22.79 -30.71
N SER A 247 -16.71 -23.68 -31.70
CA SER A 247 -16.39 -25.13 -31.59
C SER A 247 -14.90 -25.39 -31.25
N ASP A 248 -14.01 -24.48 -31.68
CA ASP A 248 -12.56 -24.65 -31.56
C ASP A 248 -11.98 -23.83 -30.38
N VAL A 249 -12.83 -23.09 -29.66
CA VAL A 249 -12.42 -22.34 -28.48
C VAL A 249 -12.28 -23.26 -27.27
N ALA A 250 -11.15 -23.15 -26.58
CA ALA A 250 -10.91 -23.94 -25.38
C ALA A 250 -11.93 -23.61 -24.28
N VAL A 251 -12.43 -24.65 -23.62
CA VAL A 251 -13.27 -24.58 -22.45
C VAL A 251 -12.54 -25.24 -21.29
N LEU A 252 -12.33 -24.48 -20.21
CA LEU A 252 -11.78 -24.98 -18.96
C LEU A 252 -12.90 -25.03 -17.93
N PHE A 253 -12.98 -26.13 -17.18
CA PHE A 253 -13.89 -26.22 -16.04
C PHE A 253 -13.09 -26.04 -14.76
N ASP A 254 -13.49 -25.11 -13.91
CA ASP A 254 -12.80 -24.78 -12.67
C ASP A 254 -13.79 -24.72 -11.51
N GLU A 255 -13.50 -25.47 -10.44
CA GLU A 255 -14.35 -25.57 -9.26
C GLU A 255 -14.39 -24.24 -8.48
N ARG A 256 -13.38 -23.40 -8.63
CA ARG A 256 -13.37 -22.05 -8.01
C ARG A 256 -14.47 -21.13 -8.54
N LEU A 257 -15.16 -21.52 -9.63
CA LEU A 257 -16.34 -20.83 -10.16
C LEU A 257 -17.67 -21.41 -9.68
N CYS A 258 -17.68 -22.44 -8.82
CA CYS A 258 -18.92 -23.00 -8.29
C CYS A 258 -19.73 -22.00 -7.45
N GLU A 259 -21.03 -22.28 -7.30
CA GLU A 259 -21.90 -21.52 -6.37
C GLU A 259 -21.41 -21.69 -4.94
N ILE A 260 -21.87 -20.84 -4.05
CA ILE A 260 -21.59 -20.96 -2.62
C ILE A 260 -21.98 -22.34 -2.11
N ASN A 261 -21.08 -22.99 -1.41
CA ASN A 261 -21.41 -24.20 -0.68
C ASN A 261 -22.31 -23.84 0.52
N THR A 262 -23.52 -24.33 0.50
CA THR A 262 -24.52 -24.04 1.55
C THR A 262 -24.52 -25.07 2.68
N GLY A 263 -23.59 -26.04 2.65
CA GLY A 263 -23.42 -27.04 3.70
C GLY A 263 -24.69 -27.85 3.96
N ASP A 264 -25.06 -27.95 5.21
CA ASP A 264 -26.27 -28.70 5.67
C ASP A 264 -27.60 -28.11 5.20
N LEU A 265 -27.62 -26.93 4.58
CA LEU A 265 -28.79 -26.33 3.97
C LEU A 265 -28.90 -26.64 2.47
N ASP A 266 -27.98 -27.41 1.88
CA ASP A 266 -28.03 -27.76 0.46
C ASP A 266 -29.26 -28.62 0.14
N GLY A 267 -29.87 -28.40 -1.02
CA GLY A 267 -31.16 -29.03 -1.40
C GLY A 267 -32.40 -28.46 -0.70
N GLY A 268 -32.22 -27.59 0.30
CA GLY A 268 -33.31 -26.95 1.03
C GLY A 268 -33.89 -25.72 0.34
N ALA A 269 -34.88 -25.10 0.98
CA ALA A 269 -35.51 -23.88 0.49
C ALA A 269 -34.54 -22.69 0.55
N ILE A 270 -34.52 -21.82 -0.47
CA ILE A 270 -33.66 -20.64 -0.53
C ILE A 270 -33.94 -19.68 0.63
N GLU A 271 -35.17 -19.64 1.13
CA GLU A 271 -35.56 -18.84 2.28
C GLU A 271 -34.85 -19.29 3.56
N ALA A 272 -34.67 -20.61 3.75
CA ALA A 272 -33.92 -21.13 4.89
C ALA A 272 -32.46 -20.61 4.89
N PHE A 273 -31.83 -20.65 3.73
CA PHE A 273 -30.47 -20.11 3.57
C PHE A 273 -30.45 -18.58 3.77
N GLN A 274 -31.44 -17.85 3.23
CA GLN A 274 -31.52 -16.40 3.41
C GLN A 274 -31.72 -15.99 4.86
N ASN A 275 -32.60 -16.69 5.58
CA ASN A 275 -32.96 -16.43 6.98
C ASN A 275 -31.87 -16.91 7.97
N PHE A 276 -30.88 -17.66 7.51
CA PHE A 276 -29.75 -18.07 8.33
C PHE A 276 -28.90 -16.85 8.77
N PHE A 277 -28.94 -15.78 7.98
CA PHE A 277 -28.21 -14.55 8.22
C PHE A 277 -29.16 -13.44 8.69
N THR A 278 -28.71 -12.64 9.69
CA THR A 278 -29.47 -11.47 10.18
C THR A 278 -29.16 -10.22 9.34
N SER A 279 -28.03 -10.21 8.63
CA SER A 279 -27.62 -9.12 7.74
C SER A 279 -26.82 -9.66 6.56
N PHE A 280 -26.69 -8.85 5.52
CA PHE A 280 -25.84 -9.20 4.37
C PHE A 280 -24.36 -9.37 4.76
N SER A 281 -23.86 -8.54 5.70
CA SER A 281 -22.46 -8.61 6.16
C SER A 281 -22.11 -9.92 6.87
N GLU A 282 -23.08 -10.59 7.53
CA GLU A 282 -22.82 -11.89 8.15
C GLU A 282 -22.42 -12.97 7.15
N ARG A 283 -22.81 -12.87 5.88
CA ARG A 283 -22.40 -13.82 4.83
C ARG A 283 -20.88 -13.89 4.62
N PHE A 284 -20.14 -12.87 5.02
CA PHE A 284 -18.68 -12.82 4.90
C PHE A 284 -17.95 -13.50 6.06
N THR A 285 -18.64 -13.71 7.19
CA THR A 285 -17.99 -14.23 8.41
C THR A 285 -18.71 -15.46 8.98
N LYS A 286 -19.90 -15.81 8.49
CA LYS A 286 -20.72 -16.89 8.99
C LYS A 286 -21.13 -17.80 7.84
N ALA A 287 -21.04 -19.11 8.05
CA ALA A 287 -21.48 -20.13 7.11
C ALA A 287 -22.36 -21.19 7.82
N PRO A 288 -23.29 -21.85 7.11
CA PRO A 288 -23.91 -23.08 7.59
C PRO A 288 -22.88 -24.18 7.85
N GLN A 289 -23.21 -25.20 8.61
CA GLN A 289 -22.28 -26.26 8.93
C GLN A 289 -21.82 -26.99 7.65
N GLY A 290 -20.49 -27.04 7.45
CA GLY A 290 -19.88 -27.61 6.24
C GLY A 290 -19.99 -26.72 4.99
N GLY A 291 -20.49 -25.49 5.12
CA GLY A 291 -20.61 -24.52 4.04
C GLY A 291 -19.46 -23.52 3.94
N GLU A 292 -19.58 -22.60 2.99
CA GLU A 292 -18.63 -21.51 2.73
C GLU A 292 -19.18 -20.14 3.17
N THR A 293 -18.28 -19.23 3.53
CA THR A 293 -18.55 -17.80 3.64
C THR A 293 -18.35 -17.09 2.28
N TYR A 294 -18.83 -15.87 2.16
CA TYR A 294 -18.51 -15.02 1.00
C TYR A 294 -17.01 -14.64 0.96
N SER A 295 -16.33 -14.62 2.10
CA SER A 295 -14.87 -14.44 2.14
C SER A 295 -14.13 -15.60 1.49
N ASP A 296 -14.59 -16.85 1.72
CA ASP A 296 -13.99 -18.03 1.08
C ASP A 296 -14.16 -17.97 -0.45
N ILE A 297 -15.35 -17.58 -0.92
CA ILE A 297 -15.60 -17.41 -2.35
C ILE A 297 -14.75 -16.27 -2.93
N HIS A 298 -14.65 -15.13 -2.23
CA HIS A 298 -13.82 -13.99 -2.66
C HIS A 298 -12.37 -14.44 -2.87
N LYS A 299 -11.84 -15.22 -1.94
CA LYS A 299 -10.49 -15.76 -2.02
C LYS A 299 -10.31 -16.67 -3.23
N ARG A 300 -11.19 -17.68 -3.42
CA ARG A 300 -11.03 -18.64 -4.54
C ARG A 300 -11.24 -18.02 -5.91
N VAL A 301 -12.15 -17.05 -6.06
CA VAL A 301 -12.31 -16.35 -7.35
C VAL A 301 -11.21 -15.34 -7.59
N GLY A 302 -10.66 -14.73 -6.54
CA GLY A 302 -9.46 -13.88 -6.61
C GLY A 302 -8.26 -14.67 -7.10
N GLU A 303 -7.98 -15.82 -6.48
CA GLU A 303 -6.92 -16.74 -6.92
C GLU A 303 -7.04 -17.08 -8.40
N LEU A 304 -8.24 -17.50 -8.85
CA LEU A 304 -8.47 -17.81 -10.26
C LEU A 304 -8.21 -16.61 -11.17
N MET A 305 -8.73 -15.42 -10.82
CA MET A 305 -8.59 -14.24 -11.67
C MET A 305 -7.12 -13.83 -11.85
N PHE A 306 -6.34 -13.87 -10.77
CA PHE A 306 -4.90 -13.56 -10.82
C PHE A 306 -4.09 -14.62 -11.55
N GLU A 307 -4.39 -15.91 -11.39
CA GLU A 307 -3.78 -17.00 -12.12
C GLU A 307 -4.00 -16.84 -13.63
N ILE A 308 -5.22 -16.53 -14.04
CA ILE A 308 -5.57 -16.33 -15.46
C ILE A 308 -4.89 -15.08 -16.03
N GLU A 309 -4.81 -13.99 -15.26
CA GLU A 309 -4.09 -12.76 -15.66
C GLU A 309 -2.60 -13.02 -15.92
N GLN A 310 -1.99 -13.90 -15.14
CA GLN A 310 -0.58 -14.27 -15.32
C GLN A 310 -0.38 -15.25 -16.49
N SER A 311 -1.30 -16.20 -16.68
CA SER A 311 -1.17 -17.30 -17.61
C SER A 311 -1.51 -16.94 -19.05
N TYR A 312 -2.38 -15.97 -19.28
CA TYR A 312 -2.87 -15.59 -20.61
C TYR A 312 -2.56 -14.13 -20.91
N LYS A 313 -2.37 -13.83 -22.22
CA LYS A 313 -2.10 -12.45 -22.68
C LYS A 313 -2.90 -12.17 -23.96
N ASN A 314 -3.45 -10.95 -24.05
CA ASN A 314 -4.23 -10.45 -25.19
C ASN A 314 -5.39 -11.39 -25.55
N LYS A 315 -6.12 -11.89 -24.54
CA LYS A 315 -7.25 -12.80 -24.69
C LYS A 315 -8.55 -12.16 -24.24
N ASN A 316 -9.63 -12.47 -24.94
CA ASN A 316 -10.99 -12.18 -24.51
C ASN A 316 -11.54 -13.43 -23.80
N ILE A 317 -11.73 -13.34 -22.49
CA ILE A 317 -12.01 -14.46 -21.61
C ILE A 317 -13.41 -14.33 -21.03
N LEU A 318 -14.23 -15.37 -21.19
CA LEU A 318 -15.57 -15.43 -20.65
C LEU A 318 -15.62 -16.42 -19.47
N PHE A 319 -15.92 -15.90 -18.28
CA PHE A 319 -16.24 -16.70 -17.12
C PHE A 319 -17.74 -17.01 -17.09
N ILE A 320 -18.11 -18.27 -16.92
CA ILE A 320 -19.51 -18.72 -16.76
C ILE A 320 -19.68 -19.31 -15.37
N THR A 321 -20.50 -18.67 -14.55
CA THR A 321 -20.57 -18.96 -13.13
C THR A 321 -21.98 -18.71 -12.54
N HIS A 322 -22.09 -18.49 -11.25
CA HIS A 322 -23.29 -18.36 -10.46
C HIS A 322 -23.42 -16.97 -9.84
N LEU A 323 -24.50 -16.72 -9.09
CA LEU A 323 -24.78 -15.40 -8.53
C LEU A 323 -23.71 -14.95 -7.53
N GLY A 324 -23.40 -15.83 -6.56
CA GLY A 324 -22.45 -15.50 -5.49
C GLY A 324 -21.04 -15.26 -6.04
N ALA A 325 -20.55 -16.20 -6.85
CA ALA A 325 -19.20 -16.09 -7.44
C ALA A 325 -19.11 -14.90 -8.41
N ALA A 326 -20.10 -14.64 -9.27
CA ALA A 326 -20.09 -13.47 -10.18
C ALA A 326 -20.07 -12.13 -9.41
N TYR A 327 -20.82 -12.06 -8.31
CA TYR A 327 -20.78 -10.90 -7.42
C TYR A 327 -19.37 -10.66 -6.85
N LEU A 328 -18.76 -11.72 -6.30
CA LEU A 328 -17.45 -11.61 -5.66
C LEU A 328 -16.30 -11.42 -6.66
N MET A 329 -16.39 -11.95 -7.87
CA MET A 329 -15.49 -11.56 -8.97
C MET A 329 -15.56 -10.06 -9.27
N THR A 330 -16.75 -9.47 -9.17
CA THR A 330 -16.91 -8.02 -9.33
C THR A 330 -16.26 -7.23 -8.19
N THR A 331 -16.34 -7.73 -6.95
CA THR A 331 -15.67 -7.09 -5.80
C THR A 331 -14.16 -7.16 -5.90
N VAL A 332 -13.59 -8.31 -6.31
CA VAL A 332 -12.17 -8.45 -6.60
C VAL A 332 -11.75 -7.48 -7.71
N ALA A 333 -12.45 -7.46 -8.84
CA ALA A 333 -12.12 -6.56 -9.95
C ALA A 333 -12.19 -5.06 -9.58
N ARG A 334 -13.00 -4.72 -8.59
CA ARG A 334 -13.10 -3.35 -8.05
C ARG A 334 -12.09 -3.06 -6.93
N HIS A 335 -11.24 -4.00 -6.57
CA HIS A 335 -10.24 -3.89 -5.50
C HIS A 335 -10.86 -3.59 -4.12
N MET A 336 -12.04 -4.15 -3.87
CA MET A 336 -12.74 -3.95 -2.61
C MET A 336 -12.16 -4.84 -1.52
N THR A 337 -12.03 -4.28 -0.33
CA THR A 337 -11.80 -5.09 0.87
C THR A 337 -13.08 -5.81 1.28
N ILE A 338 -12.98 -6.90 2.03
CA ILE A 338 -14.15 -7.65 2.54
C ILE A 338 -15.12 -6.75 3.32
N PRO A 339 -14.67 -5.85 4.23
CA PRO A 339 -15.57 -4.89 4.86
C PRO A 339 -16.31 -3.98 3.88
N GLU A 340 -15.64 -3.50 2.82
CA GLU A 340 -16.29 -2.68 1.81
C GLU A 340 -17.33 -3.46 1.01
N ALA A 341 -17.01 -4.70 0.62
CA ALA A 341 -17.95 -5.59 -0.05
C ALA A 341 -19.17 -5.91 0.84
N ALA A 342 -18.96 -6.08 2.14
CA ALA A 342 -20.03 -6.41 3.09
C ALA A 342 -21.00 -5.26 3.38
N PHE A 343 -20.59 -4.00 3.22
CA PHE A 343 -21.40 -2.82 3.50
C PHE A 343 -22.03 -2.15 2.29
N ARG A 344 -21.72 -2.60 1.08
CA ARG A 344 -22.26 -1.98 -0.13
C ARG A 344 -23.70 -2.45 -0.41
N ASP A 345 -24.56 -1.49 -0.75
CA ASP A 345 -25.92 -1.77 -1.18
C ASP A 345 -25.90 -2.53 -2.52
N THR A 346 -26.67 -3.61 -2.59
CA THR A 346 -26.45 -4.74 -3.50
C THR A 346 -26.97 -4.56 -4.92
N ASP A 347 -27.61 -3.46 -5.28
CA ASP A 347 -28.29 -3.31 -6.58
C ASP A 347 -27.35 -3.38 -7.80
N GLU A 348 -26.11 -2.93 -7.68
CA GLU A 348 -25.14 -3.02 -8.77
C GLU A 348 -24.46 -4.40 -8.91
N GLY A 349 -24.48 -5.22 -7.87
CA GLY A 349 -23.85 -6.55 -7.83
C GLY A 349 -24.75 -7.71 -8.28
N VAL A 350 -26.04 -7.51 -8.38
CA VAL A 350 -27.00 -8.57 -8.71
C VAL A 350 -26.96 -8.93 -10.19
N PHE A 351 -26.53 -10.16 -10.49
CA PHE A 351 -26.62 -10.74 -11.84
C PHE A 351 -27.95 -11.46 -12.01
N LYS A 352 -28.74 -11.05 -13.01
CA LYS A 352 -29.91 -11.84 -13.43
C LYS A 352 -29.45 -13.14 -14.09
N THR A 353 -30.29 -14.18 -14.08
CA THR A 353 -30.03 -15.41 -14.81
C THR A 353 -29.79 -15.13 -16.31
N GLY A 354 -28.76 -15.74 -16.87
CA GLY A 354 -28.35 -15.51 -18.25
C GLY A 354 -27.71 -14.15 -18.54
N GLN A 355 -27.48 -13.29 -17.56
CA GLN A 355 -26.86 -11.98 -17.76
C GLN A 355 -25.35 -12.10 -17.89
N ALA A 356 -24.77 -11.40 -18.87
CA ALA A 356 -23.33 -11.19 -19.01
C ALA A 356 -22.95 -9.72 -18.84
N ARG A 357 -21.78 -9.47 -18.29
CA ARG A 357 -21.18 -8.12 -18.13
C ARG A 357 -19.70 -8.19 -18.43
N GLU A 358 -19.16 -7.11 -18.94
CA GLU A 358 -17.71 -6.90 -18.98
C GLU A 358 -17.18 -6.64 -17.58
N LEU A 359 -16.06 -7.25 -17.25
CA LEU A 359 -15.40 -7.14 -15.96
C LEU A 359 -14.10 -6.36 -16.12
N SER A 360 -14.08 -5.12 -15.66
CA SER A 360 -12.87 -4.29 -15.70
C SER A 360 -11.91 -4.72 -14.59
N PHE A 361 -11.05 -5.69 -14.91
CA PHE A 361 -10.03 -6.19 -14.01
C PHE A 361 -8.65 -5.66 -14.39
N VAL A 362 -7.92 -5.17 -13.40
CA VAL A 362 -6.51 -4.77 -13.49
C VAL A 362 -5.81 -5.38 -12.28
N PRO A 363 -4.69 -6.11 -12.43
CA PRO A 363 -4.00 -6.67 -11.29
C PRO A 363 -3.57 -5.55 -10.32
N PHE A 364 -3.64 -5.82 -9.03
CA PHE A 364 -3.36 -4.87 -7.95
C PHE A 364 -2.58 -5.56 -6.84
N PRO A 365 -1.89 -4.81 -5.97
CA PRO A 365 -1.26 -5.39 -4.80
C PRO A 365 -2.33 -5.92 -3.84
N HIS A 366 -2.21 -7.17 -3.44
CA HIS A 366 -3.21 -7.83 -2.60
C HIS A 366 -2.57 -8.71 -1.53
N ASN A 367 -3.27 -8.89 -0.41
CA ASN A 367 -2.93 -9.87 0.60
C ASN A 367 -3.32 -11.31 0.17
N ASP A 368 -3.13 -12.27 1.06
CA ASP A 368 -3.44 -13.70 0.80
C ASP A 368 -4.94 -13.99 0.63
N ASP A 369 -5.80 -13.03 0.92
CA ASP A 369 -7.26 -13.10 0.73
C ASP A 369 -7.75 -12.33 -0.51
N TYR A 370 -6.80 -11.88 -1.36
CA TYR A 370 -7.06 -11.09 -2.58
C TYR A 370 -7.76 -9.75 -2.34
N GLU A 371 -7.58 -9.20 -1.16
CA GLU A 371 -7.98 -7.83 -0.83
C GLU A 371 -6.86 -6.84 -1.19
N LEU A 372 -7.23 -5.63 -1.61
CA LEU A 372 -6.26 -4.57 -1.84
C LEU A 372 -5.41 -4.32 -0.59
N ASP A 373 -4.11 -4.51 -0.73
CA ASP A 373 -3.14 -4.22 0.31
C ASP A 373 -1.94 -3.45 -0.27
N LEU A 374 -1.78 -2.20 0.15
CA LEU A 374 -0.71 -1.31 -0.30
C LEU A 374 0.56 -1.42 0.55
N HIS A 375 0.61 -2.33 1.53
CA HIS A 375 1.81 -2.56 2.32
C HIS A 375 2.83 -3.44 1.58
N ARG A 376 4.05 -3.45 2.10
CA ARG A 376 5.05 -4.44 1.70
C ARG A 376 4.72 -5.81 2.31
N PRO A 377 4.95 -6.93 1.60
CA PRO A 377 5.63 -7.05 0.31
C PRO A 377 4.74 -6.79 -0.93
N TYR A 378 3.43 -6.79 -0.78
CA TYR A 378 2.46 -6.85 -1.88
C TYR A 378 2.61 -5.73 -2.92
N ILE A 379 2.85 -4.48 -2.46
CA ILE A 379 3.03 -3.33 -3.35
C ILE A 379 4.34 -3.41 -4.14
N ASP A 380 5.34 -4.15 -3.64
CA ASP A 380 6.67 -4.23 -4.27
C ASP A 380 6.63 -5.03 -5.59
N ASP A 381 5.66 -5.95 -5.74
CA ASP A 381 5.50 -6.80 -6.93
C ASP A 381 4.78 -6.09 -8.08
N VAL A 382 4.22 -4.90 -7.83
CA VAL A 382 3.49 -4.14 -8.85
C VAL A 382 4.46 -3.46 -9.81
N VAL A 383 4.46 -3.91 -11.06
CA VAL A 383 5.22 -3.28 -12.15
C VAL A 383 4.33 -2.24 -12.83
N LEU A 384 4.84 -1.03 -12.98
CA LEU A 384 4.17 0.04 -13.75
C LEU A 384 4.81 0.19 -15.13
N VAL A 385 4.05 0.79 -16.04
CA VAL A 385 4.52 1.19 -17.37
C VAL A 385 4.33 2.69 -17.51
N SER A 386 5.41 3.40 -17.85
CA SER A 386 5.36 4.84 -18.10
C SER A 386 4.59 5.16 -19.41
N ASP A 387 4.25 6.42 -19.63
CA ASP A 387 3.65 6.88 -20.88
C ASP A 387 4.55 6.63 -22.11
N LYS A 388 5.84 6.37 -21.92
CA LYS A 388 6.81 6.00 -22.96
C LYS A 388 6.97 4.50 -23.15
N GLY A 389 6.25 3.67 -22.37
CA GLY A 389 6.35 2.21 -22.45
C GLY A 389 7.49 1.60 -21.63
N THR A 390 8.18 2.38 -20.77
CA THR A 390 9.26 1.89 -19.91
C THR A 390 8.69 1.20 -18.68
N GLU A 391 9.19 0.01 -18.35
CA GLU A 391 8.85 -0.68 -17.10
C GLU A 391 9.51 0.02 -15.91
N LEU A 392 8.71 0.22 -14.86
CA LEU A 392 9.12 0.87 -13.63
C LEU A 392 8.83 -0.06 -12.45
N HIS A 393 9.79 -0.13 -11.52
CA HIS A 393 9.69 -0.90 -10.28
C HIS A 393 9.68 0.04 -9.07
N ARG A 394 8.98 -0.34 -8.01
CA ARG A 394 8.89 0.47 -6.81
C ARG A 394 10.26 0.56 -6.13
N VAL A 395 10.59 1.74 -5.61
CA VAL A 395 11.74 1.91 -4.70
C VAL A 395 11.43 1.23 -3.36
N LEU A 396 12.41 0.55 -2.75
CA LEU A 396 12.16 -0.32 -1.60
C LEU A 396 11.97 0.43 -0.27
N GLU A 397 12.27 1.71 -0.25
CA GLU A 397 12.15 2.54 0.95
C GLU A 397 10.70 2.70 1.41
N VAL A 398 10.56 2.98 2.70
CA VAL A 398 9.30 3.38 3.34
C VAL A 398 9.37 4.81 3.81
N MET A 399 8.22 5.44 4.03
CA MET A 399 8.14 6.81 4.52
C MET A 399 8.57 6.91 5.98
N ASP A 400 9.07 8.08 6.34
CA ASP A 400 9.26 8.45 7.75
C ASP A 400 7.92 8.42 8.48
N VAL A 401 7.86 7.72 9.59
CA VAL A 401 6.67 7.61 10.45
C VAL A 401 6.15 8.99 10.91
N TRP A 402 6.99 10.02 10.93
CA TRP A 402 6.58 11.38 11.22
C TRP A 402 5.74 12.00 10.09
N PHE A 403 5.92 11.53 8.84
CA PHE A 403 5.02 11.89 7.77
C PHE A 403 3.63 11.28 7.99
N ASP A 404 3.58 10.00 8.35
CA ASP A 404 2.31 9.31 8.63
C ASP A 404 1.53 10.02 9.75
N SER A 405 2.22 10.37 10.85
CA SER A 405 1.58 11.08 11.95
C SER A 405 1.13 12.50 11.59
N GLY A 406 1.87 13.19 10.72
CA GLY A 406 1.48 14.50 10.17
C GLY A 406 0.34 14.41 9.15
N ALA A 407 0.22 13.28 8.46
CA ALA A 407 -0.84 13.02 7.48
C ALA A 407 -2.16 12.53 8.10
N MET A 408 -2.19 12.25 9.41
CA MET A 408 -3.33 11.67 10.11
C MET A 408 -4.67 12.36 9.81
N PRO A 409 -4.78 13.71 9.81
CA PRO A 409 -6.06 14.38 9.51
C PRO A 409 -6.60 14.06 8.10
N PHE A 410 -5.72 13.72 7.17
CA PHE A 410 -6.08 13.34 5.80
C PHE A 410 -6.36 11.85 5.69
N ALA A 411 -5.54 11.02 6.36
CA ALA A 411 -5.59 9.56 6.27
C ALA A 411 -6.82 8.96 6.96
N GLN A 412 -7.22 9.47 8.14
CA GLN A 412 -8.40 8.97 8.88
C GLN A 412 -9.68 8.97 8.03
N ALA A 413 -9.69 9.70 7.00
CA ALA A 413 -10.79 10.05 6.15
C ALA A 413 -10.69 9.50 4.75
N ALA A 414 -9.56 9.02 4.35
CA ALA A 414 -9.40 8.35 3.07
C ALA A 414 -10.25 7.08 3.01
N LYS A 415 -10.39 6.35 4.13
CA LYS A 415 -11.24 5.17 4.24
C LYS A 415 -12.72 5.57 4.12
N GLY A 416 -13.41 5.04 3.13
CA GLY A 416 -14.83 5.33 2.88
C GLY A 416 -15.12 6.65 2.14
N ARG A 417 -14.08 7.36 1.69
CA ARG A 417 -14.27 8.59 0.92
C ARG A 417 -14.90 8.33 -0.47
N GLY A 418 -14.69 7.17 -1.04
CA GLY A 418 -15.12 6.87 -2.40
C GLY A 418 -14.54 7.89 -3.39
N ASN A 419 -15.41 8.45 -4.24
CA ASN A 419 -15.05 9.50 -5.21
C ASN A 419 -15.24 10.93 -4.65
N GLU A 420 -15.38 11.10 -3.32
CA GLU A 420 -15.58 12.42 -2.73
C GLU A 420 -14.30 13.26 -2.82
N SER A 421 -14.44 14.54 -3.18
CA SER A 421 -13.29 15.45 -3.23
C SER A 421 -12.69 15.66 -1.85
N LEU A 422 -11.35 15.86 -1.80
CA LEU A 422 -10.63 16.17 -0.57
C LEU A 422 -11.26 17.34 0.21
N GLU A 423 -11.74 18.36 -0.50
CA GLU A 423 -12.36 19.55 0.13
C GLU A 423 -13.66 19.24 0.85
N LYS A 424 -14.53 18.49 0.18
CA LYS A 424 -15.80 18.06 0.75
C LYS A 424 -15.59 17.21 1.99
N PHE A 425 -14.58 16.36 1.91
CA PHE A 425 -14.16 15.51 2.98
C PHE A 425 -13.56 16.28 4.16
N LEU A 426 -12.61 17.21 3.94
CA LEU A 426 -12.03 18.04 5.01
C LEU A 426 -13.09 18.86 5.78
N LYS A 427 -14.18 19.23 5.11
CA LYS A 427 -15.33 19.86 5.78
C LYS A 427 -16.05 18.90 6.73
N LYS A 428 -16.18 17.63 6.37
CA LYS A 428 -16.82 16.62 7.21
C LYS A 428 -16.03 16.31 8.49
N ILE A 429 -14.71 16.35 8.43
CA ILE A 429 -13.84 16.10 9.59
C ILE A 429 -13.52 17.37 10.40
N GLU A 430 -14.18 18.49 10.10
CA GLU A 430 -13.96 19.76 10.79
C GLU A 430 -12.49 20.21 10.79
N TYR A 431 -11.83 20.11 9.62
CA TYR A 431 -10.44 20.55 9.47
C TYR A 431 -10.34 22.09 9.35
N PRO A 432 -9.48 22.73 10.14
CA PRO A 432 -8.57 22.23 11.16
C PRO A 432 -9.28 21.94 12.48
N ALA A 433 -8.62 21.14 13.34
CA ALA A 433 -9.07 20.93 14.71
C ALA A 433 -9.04 22.23 15.51
N ASP A 434 -9.91 22.34 16.54
CA ASP A 434 -9.95 23.50 17.40
C ASP A 434 -8.68 23.65 18.24
N PHE A 435 -8.14 22.54 18.79
CA PHE A 435 -6.91 22.59 19.55
C PHE A 435 -6.15 21.26 19.53
N ILE A 436 -4.88 21.35 19.91
CA ILE A 436 -3.99 20.22 20.19
C ILE A 436 -3.20 20.48 21.47
N CYS A 437 -2.95 19.45 22.28
CA CYS A 437 -2.24 19.55 23.54
C CYS A 437 -1.17 18.46 23.65
N GLU A 438 0.09 18.85 23.72
CA GLU A 438 1.25 17.94 23.84
C GLU A 438 2.41 18.63 24.57
N ALA A 439 3.44 17.86 24.92
CA ALA A 439 4.65 18.41 25.54
C ALA A 439 5.50 19.20 24.55
N ILE A 440 6.33 20.09 25.07
CA ILE A 440 7.14 21.06 24.30
C ILE A 440 8.11 20.40 23.30
N ASP A 441 8.52 19.15 23.50
CA ASP A 441 9.35 18.41 22.56
C ASP A 441 8.63 18.18 21.22
N GLN A 442 7.27 18.20 21.20
CA GLN A 442 6.49 18.04 19.98
C GLN A 442 6.56 19.24 19.03
N THR A 443 7.19 20.34 19.41
CA THR A 443 7.62 21.39 18.48
C THR A 443 8.66 20.90 17.47
N ARG A 444 9.29 19.72 17.73
CA ARG A 444 10.19 18.98 16.84
C ARG A 444 9.63 17.60 16.44
N GLY A 445 8.36 17.38 16.73
CA GLY A 445 7.61 16.17 16.45
C GLY A 445 6.25 16.51 15.85
N TRP A 446 5.17 16.13 16.53
CA TRP A 446 3.83 16.14 15.96
C TRP A 446 3.28 17.53 15.63
N PHE A 447 3.53 18.57 16.46
CA PHE A 447 3.16 19.95 16.10
C PHE A 447 3.78 20.37 14.76
N TYR A 448 5.07 20.06 14.57
CA TYR A 448 5.76 20.38 13.31
C TYR A 448 5.21 19.59 12.15
N THR A 449 5.05 18.28 12.27
CA THR A 449 4.69 17.42 11.14
C THR A 449 3.24 17.65 10.68
N LEU A 450 2.31 17.93 11.59
CA LEU A 450 0.95 18.33 11.24
C LEU A 450 0.94 19.66 10.44
N LEU A 451 1.72 20.66 10.89
CA LEU A 451 1.86 21.93 10.16
C LEU A 451 2.53 21.73 8.80
N ALA A 452 3.59 20.92 8.76
CA ALA A 452 4.36 20.64 7.54
C ALA A 452 3.51 19.94 6.48
N VAL A 453 2.82 18.86 6.84
CA VAL A 453 1.99 18.08 5.90
C VAL A 453 0.78 18.92 5.45
N GLY A 454 0.13 19.67 6.35
CA GLY A 454 -0.94 20.61 5.99
C GLY A 454 -0.47 21.63 4.95
N THR A 455 0.70 22.23 5.17
CA THR A 455 1.30 23.21 4.23
C THR A 455 1.68 22.59 2.90
N LEU A 456 2.25 21.38 2.89
CA LEU A 456 2.56 20.60 1.68
C LEU A 456 1.30 20.30 0.86
N ALA A 457 0.20 19.95 1.53
CA ALA A 457 -1.10 19.73 0.89
C ALA A 457 -1.79 21.02 0.40
N GLY A 458 -1.13 22.17 0.49
CA GLY A 458 -1.70 23.47 0.11
C GLY A 458 -2.81 23.94 1.05
N ARG A 459 -2.80 23.47 2.29
CA ARG A 459 -3.79 23.78 3.34
C ARG A 459 -3.15 24.61 4.42
N ARG A 460 -3.97 25.12 5.37
CA ARG A 460 -3.50 25.74 6.61
C ARG A 460 -3.03 24.69 7.62
N ALA A 461 -2.50 25.14 8.76
CA ALA A 461 -2.20 24.24 9.87
C ALA A 461 -3.39 23.34 10.23
N ALA A 462 -3.13 22.13 10.70
CA ALA A 462 -4.18 21.16 11.04
C ALA A 462 -4.92 21.50 12.38
N PHE A 463 -4.50 22.54 13.08
CA PHE A 463 -5.08 22.99 14.35
C PHE A 463 -5.01 24.52 14.47
N THR A 464 -5.94 25.10 15.24
CA THR A 464 -6.03 26.57 15.45
C THR A 464 -5.41 27.00 16.77
N ASN A 465 -5.43 26.14 17.79
CA ASN A 465 -4.84 26.40 19.12
C ASN A 465 -3.87 25.26 19.47
N ALA A 466 -2.72 25.61 20.03
CA ALA A 466 -1.71 24.67 20.52
C ALA A 466 -1.37 24.96 22.00
N ILE A 467 -1.68 23.98 22.83
CA ILE A 467 -1.31 23.99 24.26
C ILE A 467 -0.03 23.17 24.40
N SER A 468 1.05 23.82 24.78
CA SER A 468 2.35 23.17 24.95
C SER A 468 2.70 23.03 26.44
N LEU A 469 2.68 21.77 26.89
CA LEU A 469 2.99 21.43 28.29
C LEU A 469 4.50 21.32 28.50
N GLY A 470 4.92 21.46 29.76
CA GLY A 470 6.29 21.15 30.19
C GLY A 470 6.58 19.64 30.14
N HIS A 471 7.85 19.29 30.33
CA HIS A 471 8.23 17.89 30.52
C HIS A 471 7.82 17.37 31.87
N LEU A 472 7.48 16.10 31.95
CA LEU A 472 7.35 15.39 33.20
C LEU A 472 8.75 15.25 33.84
N LEU A 473 8.88 15.64 35.08
CA LEU A 473 10.14 15.62 35.84
C LEU A 473 10.07 14.55 36.92
N ASP A 474 11.21 13.98 37.29
CA ASP A 474 11.34 13.16 38.50
C ASP A 474 11.36 14.04 39.80
N ALA A 475 11.49 13.38 40.93
CA ALA A 475 11.51 14.09 42.25
C ALA A 475 12.70 15.08 42.40
N GLU A 476 13.77 14.86 41.67
CA GLU A 476 14.98 15.66 41.61
C GLU A 476 14.92 16.75 40.53
N GLY A 477 13.78 16.92 39.87
CA GLY A 477 13.57 17.89 38.78
C GLY A 477 14.25 17.56 37.48
N GLN A 478 14.69 16.30 37.27
CA GLN A 478 15.28 15.84 36.03
C GLN A 478 14.23 15.32 35.06
N LYS A 479 14.43 15.55 33.78
CA LYS A 479 13.53 15.04 32.74
C LYS A 479 13.48 13.51 32.77
N MET A 480 12.28 12.94 32.94
CA MET A 480 12.08 11.49 32.81
C MET A 480 12.41 10.98 31.44
N SER A 481 13.05 9.82 31.35
CA SER A 481 13.37 9.12 30.10
C SER A 481 12.98 7.64 30.18
N LYS A 482 12.81 6.98 29.01
CA LYS A 482 12.47 5.55 28.95
C LYS A 482 13.53 4.60 29.52
N SER A 483 14.72 5.11 29.79
CA SER A 483 15.85 4.35 30.34
C SER A 483 16.11 4.58 31.83
N LYS A 484 15.29 5.37 32.49
CA LYS A 484 15.32 5.61 33.93
C LYS A 484 14.03 5.13 34.58
#